data_336d4820228b34030169905249c72e4e
#
_entry.id   336d4820228b34030169905249c72e4e
#
_cell.length_a   1.000
_cell.length_b   1.000
_cell.length_c   1.000
_cell.angle_alpha   90.00
_cell.angle_beta   90.00
_cell.angle_gamma   90.00
#
_symmetry.space_group_name_H-M   'P 1'
#
loop_
_entity.id
_entity.type
_entity.pdbx_description
1 polymer ?
#
loop_
_entity_poly.entity_id
_entity_poly.type
_entity_poly.pdbx_seq_one_letter_code
_entity_poly.pdbx_strand_id
1 'polypeptide(L)'
;ARLINQSMPIKQYMTRRELVTFDIDDYVDDVKDVMSRVRHRDFPVLGSNGNYVGMISRRNLMNMQKKQIILVDHNEKSQAVDGIGEAEILEIIDHHRLGSLETVSPVYFRNQPLGCTSTIIYQMYQEQRVEIPKEIAGLLLSAIISDTLMFRSPTCTPLDKSVAKRLAEIADVDIEDHAKKMFRAGSDFKNKTTEEIFYQDF
;
A
#
# COMPACT_ATOMS: atom_id res chain seq x y z
N ALA A 1 -14.85 -21.76 -54.33
CA ALA A 1 -14.02 -21.55 -53.13
C ALA A 1 -14.80 -20.91 -51.99
N ARG A 2 -15.57 -19.81 -52.23
CA ARG A 2 -16.31 -19.08 -51.17
C ARG A 2 -17.41 -19.93 -50.50
N LEU A 3 -18.16 -20.73 -51.26
CA LEU A 3 -19.20 -21.62 -50.73
C LEU A 3 -18.60 -22.77 -49.89
N ILE A 4 -17.46 -23.30 -50.29
CA ILE A 4 -16.77 -24.37 -49.55
C ILE A 4 -16.31 -23.83 -48.18
N ASN A 5 -15.72 -22.67 -48.13
CA ASN A 5 -15.26 -22.07 -46.86
C ASN A 5 -16.45 -21.74 -45.92
N GLN A 6 -17.60 -21.34 -46.45
CA GLN A 6 -18.82 -21.09 -45.66
C GLN A 6 -19.45 -22.34 -45.08
N SER A 7 -19.20 -23.53 -45.69
CA SER A 7 -19.75 -24.80 -45.19
C SER A 7 -18.86 -25.53 -44.17
N MET A 8 -17.63 -25.05 -43.95
CA MET A 8 -16.68 -25.72 -43.05
C MET A 8 -16.91 -25.30 -41.60
N PRO A 9 -17.08 -26.24 -40.68
CA PRO A 9 -17.29 -25.91 -39.27
C PRO A 9 -16.04 -25.28 -38.66
N ILE A 10 -16.23 -24.29 -37.79
CA ILE A 10 -15.16 -23.55 -37.12
C ILE A 10 -14.17 -24.43 -36.36
N LYS A 11 -14.63 -25.62 -35.90
CA LYS A 11 -13.79 -26.63 -35.23
C LYS A 11 -12.58 -27.11 -36.04
N GLN A 12 -12.58 -26.92 -37.37
CA GLN A 12 -11.46 -27.28 -38.25
C GLN A 12 -10.38 -26.21 -38.31
N TYR A 13 -10.70 -24.97 -37.91
CA TYR A 13 -9.79 -23.80 -37.97
C TYR A 13 -9.40 -23.30 -36.61
N MET A 14 -10.14 -23.64 -35.56
CA MET A 14 -9.81 -23.18 -34.20
C MET A 14 -8.49 -23.80 -33.71
N THR A 15 -7.69 -23.03 -33.05
CA THR A 15 -6.49 -23.50 -32.36
C THR A 15 -6.89 -24.38 -31.17
N ARG A 16 -6.35 -25.57 -31.06
CA ARG A 16 -6.65 -26.55 -29.99
C ARG A 16 -5.42 -27.00 -29.23
N ARG A 17 -4.23 -26.77 -29.77
CA ARG A 17 -2.97 -27.20 -29.18
C ARG A 17 -2.18 -25.94 -28.83
N GLU A 18 -1.38 -26.02 -27.77
CA GLU A 18 -0.54 -24.91 -27.35
C GLU A 18 -1.32 -23.61 -27.05
N LEU A 19 -2.56 -23.74 -26.56
CA LEU A 19 -3.32 -22.61 -26.07
C LEU A 19 -2.61 -22.06 -24.81
N VAL A 20 -2.17 -20.83 -24.90
CA VAL A 20 -1.74 -20.08 -23.71
C VAL A 20 -2.99 -19.52 -23.07
N THR A 21 -3.24 -19.93 -21.84
CA THR A 21 -4.35 -19.45 -21.01
C THR A 21 -3.80 -18.84 -19.74
N PHE A 22 -4.56 -17.98 -19.12
CA PHE A 22 -4.24 -17.39 -17.80
C PHE A 22 -5.33 -17.77 -16.80
N ASP A 23 -4.94 -17.84 -15.53
CA ASP A 23 -5.88 -17.93 -14.43
C ASP A 23 -6.41 -16.54 -14.05
N ILE A 24 -7.63 -16.47 -13.52
CA ILE A 24 -8.23 -15.20 -13.09
C ILE A 24 -7.43 -14.53 -11.96
N ASP A 25 -6.68 -15.32 -11.20
CA ASP A 25 -5.88 -14.87 -10.07
C ASP A 25 -4.39 -14.64 -10.43
N ASP A 26 -4.00 -14.83 -11.73
CA ASP A 26 -2.64 -14.56 -12.19
C ASP A 26 -2.27 -13.08 -12.04
N TYR A 27 -1.05 -12.80 -11.60
CA TYR A 27 -0.54 -11.44 -11.52
C TYR A 27 -0.25 -10.85 -12.90
N VAL A 28 -0.58 -9.58 -13.07
CA VAL A 28 -0.46 -8.88 -14.35
C VAL A 28 0.96 -8.90 -14.90
N ASP A 29 1.98 -8.84 -14.06
CA ASP A 29 3.38 -8.84 -14.50
C ASP A 29 3.78 -10.18 -15.08
N ASP A 30 3.36 -11.29 -14.48
CA ASP A 30 3.56 -12.63 -15.02
C ASP A 30 2.84 -12.78 -16.37
N VAL A 31 1.62 -12.26 -16.46
CA VAL A 31 0.83 -12.24 -17.71
C VAL A 31 1.54 -11.42 -18.80
N LYS A 32 2.08 -10.24 -18.49
CA LYS A 32 2.87 -9.41 -19.42
C LYS A 32 4.10 -10.16 -19.93
N ASP A 33 4.82 -10.83 -19.03
CA ASP A 33 6.02 -11.60 -19.36
C ASP A 33 5.72 -12.75 -20.34
N VAL A 34 4.67 -13.52 -20.07
CA VAL A 34 4.23 -14.59 -20.98
C VAL A 34 3.78 -14.01 -22.32
N MET A 35 2.96 -12.95 -22.30
CA MET A 35 2.49 -12.30 -23.52
C MET A 35 3.64 -11.75 -24.37
N SER A 36 4.74 -11.30 -23.76
CA SER A 36 5.90 -10.78 -24.48
C SER A 36 6.60 -11.83 -25.36
N ARG A 37 6.54 -13.11 -24.94
CA ARG A 37 7.23 -14.25 -25.55
C ARG A 37 6.41 -14.96 -26.63
N VAL A 38 5.11 -14.72 -26.70
CA VAL A 38 4.20 -15.41 -27.65
C VAL A 38 3.60 -14.42 -28.65
N ARG A 39 3.19 -14.93 -29.83
CA ARG A 39 2.64 -14.08 -30.91
C ARG A 39 1.10 -13.94 -30.88
N HIS A 40 0.43 -14.54 -29.91
CA HIS A 40 -1.03 -14.43 -29.79
C HIS A 40 -1.44 -13.00 -29.40
N ARG A 41 -2.63 -12.59 -29.82
CA ARG A 41 -3.21 -11.28 -29.47
C ARG A 41 -4.15 -11.36 -28.28
N ASP A 42 -4.90 -12.44 -28.20
CA ASP A 42 -5.99 -12.65 -27.25
C ASP A 42 -5.76 -13.99 -26.55
N PHE A 43 -5.98 -14.03 -25.26
CA PHE A 43 -5.71 -15.17 -24.39
C PHE A 43 -6.94 -15.49 -23.56
N PRO A 44 -7.42 -16.73 -23.55
CA PRO A 44 -8.50 -17.14 -22.66
C PRO A 44 -8.07 -17.03 -21.20
N VAL A 45 -8.98 -16.55 -20.35
CA VAL A 45 -8.83 -16.53 -18.90
C VAL A 45 -9.76 -17.60 -18.33
N LEU A 46 -9.21 -18.41 -17.44
CA LEU A 46 -9.88 -19.49 -16.75
C LEU A 46 -10.10 -19.14 -15.28
N GLY A 47 -11.22 -19.53 -14.74
CA GLY A 47 -11.48 -19.48 -13.30
C GLY A 47 -10.89 -20.71 -12.59
N SER A 48 -10.94 -20.68 -11.25
CA SER A 48 -10.36 -21.71 -10.36
C SER A 48 -10.83 -23.15 -10.67
N ASN A 49 -11.97 -23.33 -11.34
CA ASN A 49 -12.49 -24.62 -11.76
C ASN A 49 -12.12 -24.99 -13.21
N GLY A 50 -11.21 -24.24 -13.84
CA GLY A 50 -10.82 -24.44 -15.23
C GLY A 50 -11.89 -24.04 -16.25
N ASN A 51 -12.99 -23.41 -15.84
CA ASN A 51 -14.02 -22.89 -16.73
C ASN A 51 -13.58 -21.57 -17.36
N TYR A 52 -13.97 -21.35 -18.61
CA TYR A 52 -13.75 -20.10 -19.31
C TYR A 52 -14.52 -18.94 -18.64
N VAL A 53 -13.83 -17.86 -18.28
CA VAL A 53 -14.41 -16.67 -17.64
C VAL A 53 -14.27 -15.40 -18.48
N GLY A 54 -13.34 -15.38 -19.45
CA GLY A 54 -13.15 -14.21 -20.28
C GLY A 54 -11.92 -14.27 -21.16
N MET A 55 -11.60 -13.15 -21.81
CA MET A 55 -10.43 -12.97 -22.66
C MET A 55 -9.62 -11.77 -22.16
N ILE A 56 -8.31 -11.92 -22.18
CA ILE A 56 -7.39 -10.79 -21.96
C ILE A 56 -6.52 -10.58 -23.20
N SER A 57 -6.26 -9.36 -23.56
CA SER A 57 -5.39 -8.98 -24.68
C SER A 57 -4.32 -7.99 -24.23
N ARG A 58 -3.25 -7.83 -25.03
CA ARG A 58 -2.25 -6.78 -24.80
C ARG A 58 -2.86 -5.38 -24.72
N ARG A 59 -3.96 -5.13 -25.46
CA ARG A 59 -4.65 -3.85 -25.42
C ARG A 59 -5.29 -3.57 -24.06
N ASN A 60 -5.82 -4.60 -23.38
CA ASN A 60 -6.36 -4.46 -22.02
C ASN A 60 -5.26 -4.02 -21.06
N LEU A 61 -4.05 -4.59 -21.18
CA LEU A 61 -2.91 -4.23 -20.34
C LEU A 61 -2.40 -2.80 -20.58
N MET A 62 -2.52 -2.30 -21.82
CA MET A 62 -2.15 -0.90 -22.14
C MET A 62 -3.11 0.13 -21.56
N ASN A 63 -4.36 -0.26 -21.32
CA ASN A 63 -5.42 0.63 -20.81
C ASN A 63 -5.76 0.36 -19.33
N MET A 64 -4.86 -0.27 -18.60
CA MET A 64 -5.06 -0.50 -17.17
C MET A 64 -5.11 0.83 -16.42
N GLN A 65 -6.14 1.00 -15.61
CA GLN A 65 -6.17 2.08 -14.64
C GLN A 65 -5.23 1.72 -13.50
N LYS A 66 -4.24 2.57 -13.27
CA LYS A 66 -3.35 2.44 -12.13
C LYS A 66 -4.13 2.62 -10.83
N LYS A 67 -3.79 1.83 -9.82
CA LYS A 67 -4.32 2.06 -8.48
C LYS A 67 -3.77 3.36 -7.93
N GLN A 68 -4.64 4.21 -7.43
CA GLN A 68 -4.28 5.47 -6.79
C GLN A 68 -3.97 5.22 -5.31
N ILE A 69 -2.85 5.72 -4.85
CA ILE A 69 -2.37 5.51 -3.48
C ILE A 69 -1.87 6.81 -2.86
N ILE A 70 -1.96 6.87 -1.55
CA ILE A 70 -1.34 7.89 -0.70
C ILE A 70 -0.31 7.17 0.17
N LEU A 71 0.92 7.64 0.17
CA LEU A 71 1.97 7.14 1.05
C LEU A 71 1.99 7.94 2.34
N VAL A 72 1.98 7.25 3.46
CA VAL A 72 2.03 7.86 4.79
C VAL A 72 3.17 7.20 5.57
N ASP A 73 4.01 8.01 6.18
CA ASP A 73 5.11 7.60 7.05
C ASP A 73 6.27 6.88 6.34
N HIS A 74 6.36 6.99 5.03
CA HIS A 74 7.51 6.54 4.24
C HIS A 74 7.51 7.18 2.85
N ASN A 75 8.71 7.33 2.27
CA ASN A 75 8.92 7.84 0.91
C ASN A 75 10.02 7.06 0.16
N GLU A 76 10.32 5.83 0.58
CA GLU A 76 11.28 4.94 -0.07
C GLU A 76 10.57 3.72 -0.67
N LYS A 77 10.98 3.33 -1.90
CA LYS A 77 10.40 2.18 -2.60
C LYS A 77 10.58 0.87 -1.82
N SER A 78 11.70 0.75 -1.11
CA SER A 78 12.04 -0.44 -0.30
C SER A 78 11.12 -0.65 0.91
N GLN A 79 10.45 0.41 1.35
CA GLN A 79 9.51 0.39 2.48
C GLN A 79 8.05 0.30 2.03
N ALA A 80 7.80 0.48 0.73
CA ALA A 80 6.47 0.45 0.17
C ALA A 80 6.03 -0.99 -0.15
N VAL A 81 4.73 -1.16 -0.35
CA VAL A 81 4.14 -2.45 -0.77
C VAL A 81 4.67 -2.89 -2.12
N ASP A 82 4.71 -4.20 -2.35
CA ASP A 82 5.05 -4.76 -3.65
C ASP A 82 4.12 -4.22 -4.74
N GLY A 83 4.68 -3.94 -5.91
CA GLY A 83 3.93 -3.36 -7.03
C GLY A 83 3.75 -1.83 -6.97
N ILE A 84 4.39 -1.12 -6.05
CA ILE A 84 4.32 0.35 -5.93
C ILE A 84 4.64 1.07 -7.25
N GLY A 85 5.53 0.51 -8.07
CA GLY A 85 5.89 1.07 -9.39
C GLY A 85 4.75 1.06 -10.42
N GLU A 86 3.73 0.24 -10.23
CA GLU A 86 2.54 0.14 -11.08
C GLU A 86 1.40 1.07 -10.61
N ALA A 87 1.53 1.68 -9.44
CA ALA A 87 0.53 2.59 -8.89
C ALA A 87 0.71 4.03 -9.37
N GLU A 88 -0.32 4.84 -9.18
CA GLU A 88 -0.29 6.29 -9.27
C GLU A 88 -0.25 6.87 -7.86
N ILE A 89 0.89 7.45 -7.49
CA ILE A 89 1.03 8.10 -6.20
C ILE A 89 0.39 9.48 -6.29
N LEU A 90 -0.61 9.72 -5.45
CA LEU A 90 -1.31 11.01 -5.37
C LEU A 90 -0.66 11.94 -4.36
N GLU A 91 -0.33 11.40 -3.19
CA GLU A 91 0.21 12.17 -2.08
C GLU A 91 1.28 11.38 -1.33
N ILE A 92 2.24 12.11 -0.75
CA ILE A 92 3.23 11.58 0.17
C ILE A 92 3.23 12.48 1.41
N ILE A 93 2.98 11.90 2.59
CA ILE A 93 2.95 12.59 3.87
C ILE A 93 3.95 11.89 4.78
N ASP A 94 5.04 12.56 5.15
CA ASP A 94 6.16 11.90 5.81
C ASP A 94 6.96 12.85 6.69
N HIS A 95 7.75 12.30 7.61
CA HIS A 95 8.67 13.04 8.48
C HIS A 95 10.12 12.56 8.36
N HIS A 96 10.37 11.53 7.59
CA HIS A 96 11.70 10.96 7.38
C HIS A 96 12.54 11.78 6.39
N ARG A 97 13.80 11.40 6.26
CA ARG A 97 14.66 11.90 5.19
C ARG A 97 14.06 11.62 3.82
N LEU A 98 14.41 12.41 2.83
CA LEU A 98 13.99 12.15 1.46
C LEU A 98 14.63 10.86 0.95
N GLY A 99 13.79 9.94 0.48
CA GLY A 99 14.18 8.70 -0.16
C GLY A 99 14.33 8.83 -1.68
N SER A 100 14.37 7.68 -2.35
CA SER A 100 14.59 7.57 -3.79
C SER A 100 13.31 7.30 -4.59
N LEU A 101 12.15 7.62 -4.07
CA LEU A 101 10.89 7.39 -4.76
C LEU A 101 10.73 8.38 -5.92
N GLU A 102 10.55 7.87 -7.12
CA GLU A 102 10.29 8.64 -8.33
C GLU A 102 8.80 8.57 -8.69
N THR A 103 8.24 9.70 -9.10
CA THR A 103 6.85 9.79 -9.57
C THR A 103 6.80 10.28 -11.00
N VAL A 104 5.87 9.75 -11.79
CA VAL A 104 5.68 10.15 -13.20
C VAL A 104 4.93 11.46 -13.33
N SER A 105 4.04 11.74 -12.37
CA SER A 105 3.20 12.95 -12.35
C SER A 105 3.54 13.81 -11.13
N PRO A 106 3.22 15.11 -11.13
CA PRO A 106 3.29 15.94 -9.94
C PRO A 106 2.44 15.35 -8.82
N VAL A 107 2.99 15.31 -7.61
CA VAL A 107 2.32 14.79 -6.41
C VAL A 107 2.26 15.86 -5.32
N TYR A 108 1.25 15.77 -4.46
CA TYR A 108 1.30 16.52 -3.21
C TYR A 108 2.31 15.87 -2.28
N PHE A 109 3.36 16.62 -1.93
CA PHE A 109 4.42 16.11 -1.06
C PHE A 109 4.55 17.00 0.16
N ARG A 110 4.23 16.44 1.34
CA ARG A 110 4.37 17.11 2.61
C ARG A 110 5.34 16.36 3.50
N ASN A 111 6.54 16.89 3.65
CA ASN A 111 7.55 16.37 4.54
C ASN A 111 7.98 17.46 5.53
N GLN A 112 8.03 17.12 6.81
CA GLN A 112 8.42 18.05 7.87
C GLN A 112 9.34 17.34 8.88
N PRO A 113 10.41 17.98 9.37
CA PRO A 113 11.34 17.40 10.34
C PRO A 113 10.73 17.39 11.75
N LEU A 114 9.73 16.54 11.96
CA LEU A 114 9.00 16.33 13.21
C LEU A 114 9.30 14.93 13.78
N GLY A 115 8.90 14.69 14.98
CA GLY A 115 9.11 13.40 15.64
C GLY A 115 8.19 12.29 15.16
N CYS A 116 7.09 12.62 14.47
CA CYS A 116 6.10 11.64 13.99
C CYS A 116 5.24 12.24 12.87
N THR A 117 4.92 11.43 11.86
CA THR A 117 3.98 11.81 10.79
C THR A 117 2.59 12.15 11.33
N SER A 118 2.15 11.55 12.44
CA SER A 118 0.86 11.88 13.05
C SER A 118 0.76 13.34 13.51
N THR A 119 1.88 14.00 13.81
CA THR A 119 1.90 15.43 14.09
C THR A 119 1.56 16.24 12.83
N ILE A 120 2.01 15.80 11.66
CA ILE A 120 1.66 16.42 10.36
C ILE A 120 0.17 16.20 10.08
N ILE A 121 -0.34 14.99 10.29
CA ILE A 121 -1.77 14.68 10.11
C ILE A 121 -2.65 15.55 11.01
N TYR A 122 -2.26 15.75 12.28
CA TYR A 122 -2.96 16.67 13.16
C TYR A 122 -3.02 18.09 12.57
N GLN A 123 -1.88 18.61 12.06
CA GLN A 123 -1.86 19.92 11.41
C GLN A 123 -2.81 19.98 10.20
N MET A 124 -2.87 18.92 9.39
CA MET A 124 -3.78 18.83 8.23
C MET A 124 -5.25 18.91 8.67
N TYR A 125 -5.63 18.23 9.77
CA TYR A 125 -6.97 18.36 10.35
C TYR A 125 -7.27 19.81 10.73
N GLN A 126 -6.32 20.51 11.36
CA GLN A 126 -6.49 21.92 11.75
C GLN A 126 -6.62 22.83 10.54
N GLU A 127 -5.78 22.65 9.52
CA GLU A 127 -5.78 23.43 8.28
C GLU A 127 -7.11 23.28 7.53
N GLN A 128 -7.64 22.07 7.48
CA GLN A 128 -8.91 21.77 6.83
C GLN A 128 -10.13 22.08 7.71
N ARG A 129 -9.91 22.47 8.96
CA ARG A 129 -10.98 22.73 9.96
C ARG A 129 -11.92 21.54 10.14
N VAL A 130 -11.36 20.33 10.10
CA VAL A 130 -12.07 19.07 10.34
C VAL A 130 -11.88 18.68 11.81
N GLU A 131 -12.95 18.30 12.48
CA GLU A 131 -12.87 17.77 13.83
C GLU A 131 -12.24 16.38 13.84
N ILE A 132 -11.37 16.14 14.83
CA ILE A 132 -10.71 14.84 14.98
C ILE A 132 -11.61 13.95 15.87
N PRO A 133 -12.10 12.81 15.36
CA PRO A 133 -12.84 11.87 16.18
C PRO A 133 -12.00 11.35 17.35
N LYS A 134 -12.65 11.05 18.49
CA LYS A 134 -11.99 10.60 19.72
C LYS A 134 -11.06 9.40 19.49
N GLU A 135 -11.50 8.42 18.73
CA GLU A 135 -10.76 7.20 18.41
C GLU A 135 -9.54 7.51 17.55
N ILE A 136 -9.70 8.39 16.57
CA ILE A 136 -8.58 8.84 15.70
C ILE A 136 -7.56 9.64 16.52
N ALA A 137 -8.01 10.50 17.43
CA ALA A 137 -7.11 11.22 18.31
C ALA A 137 -6.26 10.26 19.17
N GLY A 138 -6.88 9.18 19.69
CA GLY A 138 -6.17 8.14 20.43
C GLY A 138 -5.13 7.42 19.61
N LEU A 139 -5.41 7.09 18.34
CA LEU A 139 -4.47 6.46 17.42
C LEU A 139 -3.30 7.40 17.06
N LEU A 140 -3.58 8.65 16.71
CA LEU A 140 -2.55 9.66 16.42
C LEU A 140 -1.64 9.90 17.63
N LEU A 141 -2.22 9.97 18.83
CA LEU A 141 -1.46 10.08 20.08
C LEU A 141 -0.54 8.86 20.28
N SER A 142 -1.06 7.66 20.06
CA SER A 142 -0.29 6.42 20.19
C SER A 142 0.93 6.40 19.26
N ALA A 143 0.77 6.83 18.01
CA ALA A 143 1.87 6.94 17.06
C ALA A 143 2.93 7.95 17.55
N ILE A 144 2.53 9.15 18.00
CA ILE A 144 3.49 10.13 18.53
C ILE A 144 4.25 9.58 19.74
N ILE A 145 3.58 8.89 20.66
CA ILE A 145 4.22 8.28 21.83
C ILE A 145 5.23 7.21 21.40
N SER A 146 4.87 6.38 20.42
CA SER A 146 5.73 5.33 19.86
C SER A 146 7.00 5.92 19.25
N ASP A 147 6.87 6.74 18.23
CA ASP A 147 7.98 7.28 17.44
C ASP A 147 8.91 8.18 18.24
N THR A 148 8.35 8.90 19.20
CA THR A 148 9.13 9.79 20.07
C THR A 148 9.64 9.09 21.34
N LEU A 149 9.40 7.79 21.52
CA LEU A 149 9.73 7.04 22.74
C LEU A 149 9.28 7.80 24.01
N MET A 150 8.01 8.19 24.05
CA MET A 150 7.46 9.04 25.13
C MET A 150 8.26 10.34 25.28
N PHE A 151 8.46 11.05 24.17
CA PHE A 151 9.17 12.34 24.07
C PHE A 151 10.66 12.31 24.43
N ARG A 152 11.30 11.13 24.47
CA ARG A 152 12.73 10.96 24.76
C ARG A 152 13.60 10.91 23.52
N SER A 153 13.02 10.65 22.35
CA SER A 153 13.76 10.62 21.09
C SER A 153 14.38 11.99 20.80
N PRO A 154 15.61 12.05 20.30
CA PRO A 154 16.23 13.31 19.86
C PRO A 154 15.49 13.97 18.69
N THR A 155 14.66 13.22 17.95
CA THR A 155 13.82 13.73 16.87
C THR A 155 12.55 14.42 17.37
N CYS A 156 12.18 14.22 18.64
CA CYS A 156 10.96 14.79 19.22
C CYS A 156 11.05 16.31 19.31
N THR A 157 10.09 17.00 18.72
CA THR A 157 10.01 18.45 18.69
C THR A 157 9.06 19.01 19.77
N PRO A 158 9.13 20.31 20.10
CA PRO A 158 8.13 20.96 20.95
C PRO A 158 6.70 20.86 20.37
N LEU A 159 6.58 20.84 19.05
CA LEU A 159 5.29 20.69 18.37
C LEU A 159 4.68 19.30 18.63
N ASP A 160 5.46 18.22 18.53
CA ASP A 160 4.98 16.87 18.85
C ASP A 160 4.41 16.79 20.26
N LYS A 161 5.11 17.39 21.23
CA LYS A 161 4.64 17.43 22.63
C LYS A 161 3.33 18.21 22.79
N SER A 162 3.18 19.34 22.10
CA SER A 162 1.96 20.16 22.18
C SER A 162 0.79 19.48 21.52
N VAL A 163 1.01 18.83 20.35
CA VAL A 163 0.00 18.06 19.64
C VAL A 163 -0.43 16.84 20.45
N ALA A 164 0.50 16.10 21.03
CA ALA A 164 0.19 14.96 21.89
C ALA A 164 -0.73 15.34 23.07
N LYS A 165 -0.47 16.47 23.72
CA LYS A 165 -1.36 16.98 24.80
C LYS A 165 -2.77 17.25 24.28
N ARG A 166 -2.87 17.92 23.12
CA ARG A 166 -4.17 18.23 22.54
C ARG A 166 -4.94 16.98 22.12
N LEU A 167 -4.23 16.00 21.53
CA LEU A 167 -4.82 14.71 21.16
C LEU A 167 -5.29 13.92 22.40
N ALA A 168 -4.54 13.95 23.49
CA ALA A 168 -4.92 13.32 24.77
C ALA A 168 -6.21 13.92 25.35
N GLU A 169 -6.35 15.26 25.27
CA GLU A 169 -7.59 15.94 25.67
C GLU A 169 -8.78 15.47 24.82
N ILE A 170 -8.63 15.40 23.49
CA ILE A 170 -9.70 14.94 22.57
C ILE A 170 -10.03 13.46 22.82
N ALA A 171 -9.00 12.63 23.00
CA ALA A 171 -9.16 11.19 23.26
C ALA A 171 -9.66 10.88 24.68
N ASP A 172 -9.62 11.87 25.59
CA ASP A 172 -9.98 11.72 27.00
C ASP A 172 -9.15 10.61 27.67
N VAL A 173 -7.82 10.69 27.52
CA VAL A 173 -6.86 9.74 28.09
C VAL A 173 -5.70 10.47 28.77
N ASP A 174 -5.16 9.86 29.82
CA ASP A 174 -3.89 10.27 30.40
C ASP A 174 -2.72 9.74 29.58
N ILE A 175 -1.78 10.60 29.18
CA ILE A 175 -0.66 10.24 28.31
C ILE A 175 0.25 9.18 28.93
N GLU A 176 0.57 9.31 30.23
CA GLU A 176 1.49 8.39 30.90
C GLU A 176 0.86 6.99 31.07
N ASP A 177 -0.41 6.95 31.47
CA ASP A 177 -1.11 5.69 31.64
C ASP A 177 -1.35 4.99 30.28
N HIS A 178 -1.65 5.76 29.25
CA HIS A 178 -1.78 5.24 27.88
C HIS A 178 -0.46 4.68 27.36
N ALA A 179 0.64 5.42 27.52
CA ALA A 179 1.98 4.98 27.13
C ALA A 179 2.40 3.70 27.87
N LYS A 180 2.16 3.62 29.20
CA LYS A 180 2.46 2.42 29.99
C LYS A 180 1.71 1.18 29.47
N LYS A 181 0.41 1.33 29.15
CA LYS A 181 -0.42 0.24 28.60
C LYS A 181 0.09 -0.19 27.24
N MET A 182 0.38 0.77 26.34
CA MET A 182 0.85 0.53 25.00
C MET A 182 2.23 -0.20 25.00
N PHE A 183 3.20 0.31 25.74
CA PHE A 183 4.52 -0.32 25.81
C PHE A 183 4.49 -1.70 26.49
N ARG A 184 3.62 -1.91 27.50
CA ARG A 184 3.43 -3.24 28.08
C ARG A 184 2.87 -4.24 27.07
N ALA A 185 1.88 -3.82 26.27
CA ALA A 185 1.29 -4.66 25.23
C ALA A 185 2.32 -5.03 24.15
N GLY A 186 3.16 -4.07 23.72
CA GLY A 186 4.21 -4.30 22.74
C GLY A 186 5.41 -5.11 23.29
N SER A 187 5.61 -5.13 24.62
CA SER A 187 6.72 -5.83 25.30
C SER A 187 6.32 -7.18 25.88
N ASP A 188 5.19 -7.76 25.47
CA ASP A 188 4.79 -9.07 25.97
C ASP A 188 5.56 -10.20 25.26
N PHE A 189 6.78 -10.44 25.77
CA PHE A 189 7.69 -11.49 25.29
C PHE A 189 7.42 -12.87 25.92
N LYS A 190 6.38 -13.02 26.75
CA LYS A 190 6.13 -14.26 27.54
C LYS A 190 5.94 -15.51 26.68
N ASN A 191 5.51 -15.35 25.45
CA ASN A 191 5.26 -16.46 24.54
C ASN A 191 6.20 -16.48 23.32
N LYS A 192 7.29 -15.68 23.33
CA LYS A 192 8.25 -15.61 22.22
C LYS A 192 9.56 -16.28 22.60
N THR A 193 10.14 -17.03 21.68
CA THR A 193 11.48 -17.57 21.81
C THR A 193 12.53 -16.46 21.67
N THR A 194 13.74 -16.70 22.16
CA THR A 194 14.86 -15.75 22.01
C THR A 194 15.15 -15.43 20.55
N GLU A 195 14.96 -16.41 19.66
CA GLU A 195 15.12 -16.26 18.20
C GLU A 195 14.04 -15.35 17.61
N GLU A 196 12.78 -15.56 17.96
CA GLU A 196 11.66 -14.70 17.51
C GLU A 196 11.79 -13.26 18.01
N ILE A 197 12.33 -13.05 19.21
CA ILE A 197 12.61 -11.71 19.75
C ILE A 197 13.75 -11.03 18.95
N PHE A 198 14.81 -11.81 18.64
CA PHE A 198 15.99 -11.29 17.93
C PHE A 198 15.66 -10.89 16.47
N TYR A 199 14.82 -11.65 15.79
CA TYR A 199 14.44 -11.39 14.39
C TYR A 199 13.15 -10.58 14.21
N GLN A 200 12.58 -10.01 15.28
CA GLN A 200 11.34 -9.28 15.20
C GLN A 200 11.45 -7.96 14.38
N ASP A 201 12.64 -7.38 14.34
CA ASP A 201 12.92 -6.08 13.69
C ASP A 201 13.92 -6.20 12.51
N PHE A 202 14.12 -7.43 11.97
CA PHE A 202 15.01 -7.69 10.83
C PHE A 202 14.26 -8.26 9.64
#